data_649841d111ebe667d46c492c417639a8
#
_entry.id   649841d111ebe667d46c492c417639a8
#
_cell.length_a   1.000
_cell.length_b   1.000
_cell.length_c   1.000
_cell.angle_alpha   90.00
_cell.angle_beta   90.00
_cell.angle_gamma   90.00
#
_symmetry.space_group_name_H-M   'P 1'
#
loop_
_entity.id
_entity.type
_entity.pdbx_description
1 polymer ?
#
loop_
_entity_poly.entity_id
_entity_poly.type
_entity_poly.pdbx_seq_one_letter_code
_entity_poly.pdbx_strand_id
1 'polypeptide(L)'
;ISTTTEEIDDVLQSQGYITTLKLISIGSTASVGLSTETGYIRKIVLNDDGFGYTKVPTVAITTAPAGGKDATAVAITTAVGNVYSLKEILLTNPGAGYTVTPTVSIISAGATITGVGTTTYGVGAAATAVLVTSNSGIGTVSIASSGSGYASVPSIAFASPISGVGTAIGRVVIDSNENHVTQVLIVDAGIGYTAGTAIATISNPPIITGLGTFAFNEEVTGSVSGAKGRVKSWDAPNNILKLGTTDGTFAADDVIVGTASSAKYSVDYIQTAEFSDKYDKGDEIESEADLIIDFSESNPFGTY
;
A
#
# COMPACT_ATOMS: atom_id res chain seq x y z
N ILE A 1 38.39 3.08 30.78
CA ILE A 1 37.65 2.19 29.89
C ILE A 1 36.75 3.10 29.07
N SER A 2 37.09 3.26 27.79
CA SER A 2 36.26 4.04 26.87
C SER A 2 35.25 3.05 26.28
N THR A 3 34.04 3.02 26.83
CA THR A 3 32.94 2.31 26.24
C THR A 3 32.39 3.11 25.03
N THR A 4 32.22 2.45 23.91
CA THR A 4 31.58 3.07 22.74
C THR A 4 30.09 3.24 22.99
N THR A 5 29.45 4.17 22.27
CA THR A 5 28.01 4.38 22.38
C THR A 5 27.23 3.08 22.03
N GLU A 6 27.79 2.28 21.14
CA GLU A 6 27.22 0.99 20.70
C GLU A 6 27.24 -0.03 21.85
N GLU A 7 28.32 -0.13 22.61
CA GLU A 7 28.43 -1.01 23.78
C GLU A 7 27.43 -0.62 24.89
N ILE A 8 27.17 0.67 25.06
CA ILE A 8 26.19 1.17 26.04
C ILE A 8 24.76 0.81 25.56
N ASP A 9 24.48 0.97 24.29
CA ASP A 9 23.17 0.62 23.71
C ASP A 9 22.88 -0.88 23.85
N ASP A 10 23.86 -1.76 23.61
CA ASP A 10 23.73 -3.20 23.75
C ASP A 10 23.40 -3.60 25.19
N VAL A 11 24.12 -3.02 26.18
CA VAL A 11 23.84 -3.26 27.60
C VAL A 11 22.43 -2.77 27.99
N LEU A 12 22.02 -1.59 27.53
CA LEU A 12 20.69 -1.06 27.81
C LEU A 12 19.58 -1.90 27.16
N GLN A 13 19.84 -2.48 25.99
CA GLN A 13 18.90 -3.37 25.33
C GLN A 13 18.77 -4.70 26.07
N SER A 14 19.88 -5.33 26.46
CA SER A 14 19.87 -6.58 27.24
C SER A 14 19.17 -6.44 28.59
N GLN A 15 19.14 -5.23 29.15
CA GLN A 15 18.40 -4.90 30.37
C GLN A 15 16.97 -4.44 30.13
N GLY A 16 16.48 -4.46 28.89
CA GLY A 16 15.11 -4.04 28.52
C GLY A 16 14.89 -2.53 28.47
N TYR A 17 15.93 -1.71 28.51
CA TYR A 17 15.82 -0.26 28.42
C TYR A 17 15.73 0.26 26.97
N ILE A 18 16.20 -0.51 26.00
CA ILE A 18 16.12 -0.19 24.57
C ILE A 18 15.38 -1.31 23.83
N THR A 19 14.41 -0.94 23.03
CA THR A 19 13.71 -1.83 22.10
C THR A 19 14.21 -1.54 20.68
N THR A 20 14.70 -2.56 19.99
CA THR A 20 15.14 -2.45 18.59
C THR A 20 14.10 -3.10 17.68
N LEU A 21 13.63 -2.32 16.71
CA LEU A 21 12.66 -2.75 15.72
C LEU A 21 13.32 -2.79 14.34
N LYS A 22 13.19 -3.91 13.64
CA LYS A 22 13.44 -4.01 12.21
C LYS A 22 12.15 -3.64 11.47
N LEU A 23 12.22 -2.66 10.60
CA LEU A 23 11.06 -2.11 9.91
C LEU A 23 11.07 -2.47 8.42
N ILE A 24 9.88 -2.56 7.84
CA ILE A 24 9.65 -2.77 6.40
C ILE A 24 8.54 -1.86 5.90
N SER A 25 8.45 -1.70 4.60
CA SER A 25 7.29 -1.08 3.96
C SER A 25 6.08 -1.99 4.02
N ILE A 26 4.90 -1.41 4.15
CA ILE A 26 3.63 -2.15 4.26
C ILE A 26 3.04 -2.33 2.87
N GLY A 27 2.78 -3.57 2.49
CA GLY A 27 2.00 -3.89 1.30
C GLY A 27 0.53 -3.52 1.47
N SER A 28 -0.12 -3.12 0.39
CA SER A 28 -1.55 -2.92 0.38
C SER A 28 -2.28 -4.22 0.10
N THR A 29 -3.47 -4.36 0.68
CA THR A 29 -4.36 -5.49 0.42
C THR A 29 -5.69 -4.99 -0.14
N ALA A 30 -6.24 -5.75 -1.07
CA ALA A 30 -7.51 -5.45 -1.70
C ALA A 30 -8.45 -6.64 -1.65
N SER A 31 -9.74 -6.37 -1.46
CA SER A 31 -10.81 -7.34 -1.64
C SER A 31 -11.57 -7.05 -2.93
N VAL A 32 -12.00 -8.10 -3.60
CA VAL A 32 -12.69 -8.01 -4.88
C VAL A 32 -14.14 -8.41 -4.69
N GLY A 33 -15.06 -7.51 -5.03
CA GLY A 33 -16.47 -7.80 -5.21
C GLY A 33 -16.73 -8.29 -6.64
N LEU A 34 -17.56 -9.32 -6.77
CA LEU A 34 -18.03 -9.76 -8.08
C LEU A 34 -19.26 -8.97 -8.51
N SER A 35 -19.36 -8.67 -9.80
CA SER A 35 -20.64 -8.40 -10.43
C SER A 35 -21.29 -9.75 -10.73
N THR A 36 -22.03 -10.28 -9.75
CA THR A 36 -22.71 -11.58 -9.86
C THR A 36 -24.01 -11.47 -10.67
N GLU A 37 -24.47 -10.27 -10.90
CA GLU A 37 -25.67 -10.00 -11.70
C GLU A 37 -25.27 -9.85 -13.17
N THR A 38 -26.12 -10.36 -14.06
CA THR A 38 -25.94 -10.17 -15.51
C THR A 38 -26.10 -8.69 -15.87
N GLY A 39 -25.48 -8.27 -16.96
CA GLY A 39 -25.60 -6.90 -17.43
C GLY A 39 -24.69 -5.91 -16.73
N TYR A 40 -23.39 -6.09 -16.80
CA TYR A 40 -22.40 -5.14 -16.32
C TYR A 40 -21.57 -4.56 -17.47
N ILE A 41 -21.00 -3.37 -17.25
CA ILE A 41 -20.10 -2.76 -18.22
C ILE A 41 -18.71 -3.36 -18.03
N ARG A 42 -18.23 -4.07 -19.02
CA ARG A 42 -16.89 -4.66 -19.01
C ARG A 42 -15.80 -3.60 -19.05
N LYS A 43 -15.92 -2.65 -19.99
CA LYS A 43 -14.98 -1.54 -20.16
C LYS A 43 -15.65 -0.40 -20.92
N ILE A 44 -15.03 0.77 -20.88
CA ILE A 44 -15.41 1.91 -21.71
C ILE A 44 -14.30 2.14 -22.74
N VAL A 45 -14.68 2.22 -23.99
CA VAL A 45 -13.79 2.50 -25.11
C VAL A 45 -13.90 3.99 -25.44
N LEU A 46 -12.79 4.69 -25.38
CA LEU A 46 -12.68 6.08 -25.82
C LEU A 46 -12.58 6.08 -27.35
N ASN A 47 -13.53 6.70 -28.03
CA ASN A 47 -13.60 6.78 -29.47
C ASN A 47 -12.96 8.06 -30.01
N ASP A 48 -13.09 9.15 -29.24
CA ASP A 48 -12.49 10.44 -29.50
C ASP A 48 -12.03 11.04 -28.17
N ASP A 49 -10.81 11.52 -28.10
CA ASP A 49 -10.21 12.09 -26.90
C ASP A 49 -10.65 13.52 -26.62
N GLY A 50 -11.24 14.18 -27.61
CA GLY A 50 -11.62 15.57 -27.53
C GLY A 50 -10.44 16.47 -27.18
N PHE A 51 -10.68 17.74 -27.05
CA PHE A 51 -9.64 18.71 -26.65
C PHE A 51 -10.21 19.94 -25.97
N GLY A 52 -9.32 20.73 -25.37
CA GLY A 52 -9.66 22.04 -24.82
C GLY A 52 -10.38 21.98 -23.47
N TYR A 53 -10.34 20.85 -22.76
CA TYR A 53 -10.87 20.78 -21.40
C TYR A 53 -9.98 21.61 -20.45
N THR A 54 -10.59 22.50 -19.68
CA THR A 54 -9.87 23.31 -18.68
C THR A 54 -9.80 22.62 -17.31
N LYS A 55 -10.61 21.59 -17.12
CA LYS A 55 -10.63 20.70 -15.95
C LYS A 55 -10.93 19.29 -16.41
N VAL A 56 -10.62 18.30 -15.57
CA VAL A 56 -11.01 16.90 -15.81
C VAL A 56 -12.53 16.82 -15.96
N PRO A 57 -13.05 16.35 -17.11
CA PRO A 57 -14.51 16.24 -17.32
C PRO A 57 -15.12 15.15 -16.46
N THR A 58 -16.40 15.30 -16.16
CA THR A 58 -17.19 14.27 -15.47
C THR A 58 -17.73 13.28 -16.49
N VAL A 59 -17.68 12.00 -16.13
CA VAL A 59 -18.28 10.93 -16.93
C VAL A 59 -19.63 10.56 -16.33
N ALA A 60 -20.68 10.68 -17.11
CA ALA A 60 -22.02 10.23 -16.75
C ALA A 60 -22.40 9.01 -17.59
N ILE A 61 -22.91 7.98 -16.92
CA ILE A 61 -23.39 6.74 -17.57
C ILE A 61 -24.88 6.65 -17.28
N THR A 62 -25.65 6.27 -18.29
CA THR A 62 -27.08 6.06 -18.09
C THR A 62 -27.34 5.09 -16.94
N THR A 63 -28.27 5.42 -16.06
CA THR A 63 -28.61 4.61 -14.88
C THR A 63 -29.12 3.21 -15.29
N ALA A 64 -28.84 2.25 -14.42
CA ALA A 64 -29.34 0.89 -14.60
C ALA A 64 -30.86 0.85 -14.46
N PRO A 65 -31.54 -0.12 -15.10
CA PRO A 65 -32.97 -0.38 -14.88
C PRO A 65 -33.26 -0.62 -13.38
N ALA A 66 -34.54 -0.49 -13.01
CA ALA A 66 -34.99 -0.72 -11.63
C ALA A 66 -34.55 -2.09 -11.11
N GLY A 67 -33.90 -2.09 -9.94
CA GLY A 67 -33.28 -3.27 -9.32
C GLY A 67 -31.83 -3.51 -9.70
N GLY A 68 -31.28 -2.80 -10.68
CA GLY A 68 -29.88 -2.83 -11.05
C GLY A 68 -29.01 -1.92 -10.18
N LYS A 69 -27.70 -1.92 -10.46
CA LYS A 69 -26.70 -1.03 -9.85
C LYS A 69 -26.11 -0.12 -10.91
N ASP A 70 -26.01 1.15 -10.62
CA ASP A 70 -25.43 2.11 -11.54
C ASP A 70 -23.92 1.90 -11.72
N ALA A 71 -23.48 1.97 -12.96
CA ALA A 71 -22.07 2.01 -13.28
C ALA A 71 -21.53 3.42 -13.06
N THR A 72 -20.30 3.49 -12.59
CA THR A 72 -19.59 4.75 -12.39
C THR A 72 -18.20 4.69 -12.98
N ALA A 73 -17.72 5.81 -13.49
CA ALA A 73 -16.41 5.91 -14.12
C ALA A 73 -15.75 7.28 -13.88
N VAL A 74 -14.45 7.31 -14.07
CA VAL A 74 -13.64 8.54 -14.01
C VAL A 74 -12.88 8.72 -15.32
N ALA A 75 -12.73 9.97 -15.75
CA ALA A 75 -11.90 10.34 -16.87
C ALA A 75 -10.45 10.51 -16.42
N ILE A 76 -9.53 9.90 -17.16
CA ILE A 76 -8.09 10.15 -17.04
C ILE A 76 -7.68 11.06 -18.19
N THR A 77 -6.99 12.15 -17.89
CA THR A 77 -6.64 13.17 -18.86
C THR A 77 -5.13 13.31 -19.01
N THR A 78 -4.73 13.84 -20.16
CA THR A 78 -3.37 14.31 -20.42
C THR A 78 -3.39 15.81 -20.58
N ALA A 79 -2.50 16.52 -19.89
CA ALA A 79 -2.34 17.96 -20.04
C ALA A 79 -1.50 18.28 -21.27
N VAL A 80 -1.97 19.27 -22.06
CA VAL A 80 -1.24 19.88 -23.16
C VAL A 80 -1.27 21.40 -22.94
N GLY A 81 -0.22 21.94 -22.33
CA GLY A 81 -0.22 23.32 -21.85
C GLY A 81 -1.26 23.51 -20.73
N ASN A 82 -2.17 24.48 -20.92
CA ASN A 82 -3.21 24.80 -19.95
C ASN A 82 -4.56 24.12 -20.22
N VAL A 83 -4.58 23.18 -21.14
CA VAL A 83 -5.79 22.42 -21.51
C VAL A 83 -5.54 20.92 -21.42
N TYR A 84 -6.63 20.16 -21.34
CA TYR A 84 -6.60 18.70 -21.23
C TYR A 84 -7.30 18.05 -22.43
N SER A 85 -6.84 16.87 -22.81
CA SER A 85 -7.58 15.89 -23.60
C SER A 85 -7.79 14.62 -22.78
N LEU A 86 -8.81 13.83 -23.10
CA LEU A 86 -9.01 12.53 -22.47
C LEU A 86 -7.96 11.54 -22.96
N LYS A 87 -7.46 10.72 -22.07
CA LYS A 87 -6.57 9.62 -22.37
C LYS A 87 -7.30 8.30 -22.32
N GLU A 88 -8.14 8.13 -21.33
CA GLU A 88 -8.92 6.92 -21.09
C GLU A 88 -10.07 7.21 -20.12
N ILE A 89 -11.03 6.31 -20.05
CA ILE A 89 -12.11 6.33 -19.06
C ILE A 89 -12.09 5.00 -18.33
N LEU A 90 -11.93 5.06 -17.00
CA LEU A 90 -11.80 3.88 -16.16
C LEU A 90 -13.01 3.74 -15.25
N LEU A 91 -13.50 2.50 -15.11
CA LEU A 91 -14.62 2.19 -14.25
C LEU A 91 -14.18 2.22 -12.77
N THR A 92 -14.98 2.85 -11.93
CA THR A 92 -14.94 2.73 -10.47
C THR A 92 -15.90 1.65 -10.00
N ASN A 93 -17.00 1.47 -10.73
CA ASN A 93 -17.96 0.39 -10.55
C ASN A 93 -18.55 -0.01 -11.92
N PRO A 94 -18.44 -1.25 -12.34
CA PRO A 94 -19.04 -1.74 -13.59
C PRO A 94 -20.57 -1.73 -13.65
N GLY A 95 -21.24 -1.57 -12.50
CA GLY A 95 -22.69 -1.67 -12.41
C GLY A 95 -23.21 -3.09 -12.60
N ALA A 96 -24.52 -3.23 -12.64
CA ALA A 96 -25.22 -4.50 -12.90
C ALA A 96 -26.66 -4.27 -13.35
N GLY A 97 -27.28 -5.27 -14.00
CA GLY A 97 -28.68 -5.23 -14.39
C GLY A 97 -28.96 -4.46 -15.70
N TYR A 98 -27.94 -4.05 -16.43
CA TYR A 98 -28.12 -3.44 -17.74
C TYR A 98 -28.59 -4.48 -18.75
N THR A 99 -29.68 -4.19 -19.42
CA THR A 99 -30.26 -5.03 -20.50
C THR A 99 -29.88 -4.51 -21.89
N VAL A 100 -29.52 -3.24 -21.97
CA VAL A 100 -29.05 -2.55 -23.18
C VAL A 100 -27.78 -1.76 -22.87
N THR A 101 -26.94 -1.57 -23.87
CA THR A 101 -25.73 -0.79 -23.72
C THR A 101 -26.03 0.63 -23.25
N PRO A 102 -25.56 1.06 -22.07
CA PRO A 102 -25.82 2.40 -21.58
C PRO A 102 -25.05 3.44 -22.39
N THR A 103 -25.60 4.65 -22.47
CA THR A 103 -24.91 5.79 -23.07
C THR A 103 -23.89 6.34 -22.10
N VAL A 104 -22.68 6.63 -22.60
CA VAL A 104 -21.61 7.33 -21.87
C VAL A 104 -21.56 8.77 -22.35
N SER A 105 -21.76 9.71 -21.45
CA SER A 105 -21.71 11.14 -21.72
C SER A 105 -20.54 11.79 -21.00
N ILE A 106 -19.73 12.55 -21.72
CA ILE A 106 -18.58 13.27 -21.18
C ILE A 106 -19.01 14.72 -20.99
N ILE A 107 -19.06 15.16 -19.74
CA ILE A 107 -19.56 16.47 -19.34
C ILE A 107 -18.38 17.36 -19.02
N SER A 108 -18.20 18.40 -19.81
CA SER A 108 -17.17 19.41 -19.57
C SER A 108 -17.45 20.18 -18.28
N ALA A 109 -16.48 20.21 -17.37
CA ALA A 109 -16.52 21.07 -16.19
C ALA A 109 -15.97 22.46 -16.56
N GLY A 110 -16.66 23.20 -17.41
CA GLY A 110 -16.27 24.53 -17.83
C GLY A 110 -16.94 25.62 -16.99
N ALA A 111 -16.17 26.61 -16.51
CA ALA A 111 -16.74 27.84 -15.98
C ALA A 111 -17.31 28.66 -17.12
N THR A 112 -18.56 29.14 -16.98
CA THR A 112 -19.13 30.16 -17.87
C THR A 112 -18.34 31.44 -17.68
N ILE A 113 -17.50 31.81 -18.65
CA ILE A 113 -16.93 33.14 -18.68
C ILE A 113 -17.98 34.09 -19.28
N THR A 114 -18.60 34.86 -18.42
CA THR A 114 -19.55 35.89 -18.83
C THR A 114 -18.76 37.04 -19.50
N GLY A 115 -18.91 37.24 -20.80
CA GLY A 115 -18.54 38.48 -21.40
C GLY A 115 -17.81 38.52 -22.74
N VAL A 116 -17.32 37.45 -23.31
CA VAL A 116 -16.67 37.47 -24.63
C VAL A 116 -17.00 36.15 -25.37
N GLY A 117 -17.79 36.22 -26.41
CA GLY A 117 -18.05 35.20 -27.43
C GLY A 117 -17.98 33.75 -26.95
N THR A 118 -18.90 32.91 -27.38
CA THR A 118 -18.99 31.44 -27.03
C THR A 118 -17.62 30.79 -26.95
N THR A 119 -17.04 30.74 -25.76
CA THR A 119 -15.86 29.91 -25.49
C THR A 119 -16.34 28.49 -25.23
N THR A 120 -16.16 27.64 -26.21
CA THR A 120 -16.47 26.19 -26.12
C THR A 120 -15.37 25.54 -25.29
N TYR A 121 -15.69 25.20 -24.05
CA TYR A 121 -14.75 24.49 -23.16
C TYR A 121 -14.87 22.99 -23.42
N GLY A 122 -13.79 22.40 -23.91
CA GLY A 122 -13.63 20.96 -24.08
C GLY A 122 -14.77 20.29 -24.84
N VAL A 123 -14.48 19.95 -26.07
CA VAL A 123 -15.47 19.36 -26.99
C VAL A 123 -14.90 18.12 -27.67
N GLY A 124 -15.80 17.33 -28.20
CA GLY A 124 -15.50 16.26 -29.13
C GLY A 124 -15.21 14.91 -28.50
N ALA A 125 -15.00 14.82 -27.17
CA ALA A 125 -14.75 13.52 -26.57
C ALA A 125 -15.99 12.62 -26.69
N ALA A 126 -15.77 11.40 -27.14
CA ALA A 126 -16.79 10.38 -27.30
C ALA A 126 -16.32 9.03 -26.78
N ALA A 127 -17.21 8.30 -26.12
CA ALA A 127 -16.90 6.99 -25.58
C ALA A 127 -18.10 6.04 -25.67
N THR A 128 -17.81 4.76 -25.72
CA THR A 128 -18.80 3.69 -25.83
C THR A 128 -18.57 2.64 -24.73
N ALA A 129 -19.64 2.25 -24.04
CA ALA A 129 -19.60 1.15 -23.08
C ALA A 129 -19.65 -0.20 -23.79
N VAL A 130 -18.90 -1.17 -23.28
CA VAL A 130 -18.96 -2.57 -23.70
C VAL A 130 -19.74 -3.35 -22.65
N LEU A 131 -20.98 -3.71 -22.96
CA LEU A 131 -21.88 -4.44 -22.08
C LEU A 131 -21.66 -5.94 -22.19
N VAL A 132 -21.72 -6.64 -21.04
CA VAL A 132 -21.75 -8.11 -20.95
C VAL A 132 -23.04 -8.50 -20.24
N THR A 133 -23.90 -9.29 -20.94
CA THR A 133 -25.21 -9.72 -20.46
C THR A 133 -25.23 -11.13 -19.90
N SER A 134 -24.17 -11.90 -20.13
CA SER A 134 -23.97 -13.27 -19.64
C SER A 134 -22.62 -13.42 -18.98
N ASN A 135 -22.53 -14.16 -17.92
CA ASN A 135 -21.33 -14.33 -17.10
C ASN A 135 -21.06 -13.18 -16.11
N SER A 136 -20.25 -13.47 -15.13
CA SER A 136 -19.84 -12.52 -14.09
C SER A 136 -18.47 -11.90 -14.42
N GLY A 137 -18.25 -10.69 -13.99
CA GLY A 137 -16.98 -9.96 -14.04
C GLY A 137 -16.54 -9.48 -12.67
N ILE A 138 -15.42 -8.79 -12.62
CA ILE A 138 -15.02 -8.05 -11.42
C ILE A 138 -15.96 -6.86 -11.26
N GLY A 139 -16.60 -6.76 -10.11
CA GLY A 139 -17.50 -5.65 -9.78
C GLY A 139 -16.75 -4.48 -9.19
N THR A 140 -16.44 -4.56 -7.92
CA THR A 140 -15.72 -3.51 -7.20
C THR A 140 -14.44 -4.06 -6.58
N VAL A 141 -13.44 -3.21 -6.45
CA VAL A 141 -12.21 -3.52 -5.72
C VAL A 141 -12.11 -2.57 -4.55
N SER A 142 -12.26 -3.10 -3.36
CA SER A 142 -12.15 -2.34 -2.10
C SER A 142 -10.76 -2.52 -1.51
N ILE A 143 -10.15 -1.44 -1.07
CA ILE A 143 -8.87 -1.48 -0.38
C ILE A 143 -9.12 -1.83 1.09
N ALA A 144 -8.64 -2.98 1.54
CA ALA A 144 -8.72 -3.42 2.93
C ALA A 144 -7.59 -2.84 3.78
N SER A 145 -6.39 -2.72 3.19
CA SER A 145 -5.25 -2.00 3.77
C SER A 145 -4.60 -1.16 2.69
N SER A 146 -4.41 0.10 2.95
CA SER A 146 -3.78 1.05 2.00
C SER A 146 -2.28 0.81 1.81
N GLY A 147 -1.64 0.11 2.74
CA GLY A 147 -0.19 -0.04 2.75
C GLY A 147 0.54 1.29 2.95
N SER A 148 1.86 1.27 2.79
CA SER A 148 2.71 2.47 2.84
C SER A 148 4.00 2.25 2.04
N GLY A 149 4.75 3.33 1.79
CA GLY A 149 6.04 3.23 1.13
C GLY A 149 6.00 3.05 -0.39
N TYR A 150 4.89 3.34 -1.05
CA TYR A 150 4.78 3.30 -2.50
C TYR A 150 5.38 4.55 -3.13
N ALA A 151 6.64 4.47 -3.55
CA ALA A 151 7.31 5.55 -4.29
C ALA A 151 6.82 5.69 -5.75
N SER A 152 6.15 4.68 -6.27
CA SER A 152 5.53 4.65 -7.60
C SER A 152 4.26 3.83 -7.58
N VAL A 153 3.41 4.02 -8.58
CA VAL A 153 2.15 3.25 -8.69
C VAL A 153 2.45 1.76 -8.80
N PRO A 154 1.97 0.92 -7.85
CA PRO A 154 2.16 -0.52 -7.92
C PRO A 154 1.33 -1.15 -9.04
N SER A 155 1.75 -2.32 -9.49
CA SER A 155 0.95 -3.13 -10.39
C SER A 155 -0.15 -3.86 -9.61
N ILE A 156 -1.26 -4.15 -10.30
CA ILE A 156 -2.31 -5.03 -9.79
C ILE A 156 -2.50 -6.19 -10.76
N ALA A 157 -2.60 -7.39 -10.22
CA ALA A 157 -2.88 -8.60 -10.97
C ALA A 157 -4.19 -9.22 -10.46
N PHE A 158 -5.05 -9.63 -11.37
CA PHE A 158 -6.23 -10.43 -11.06
C PHE A 158 -5.96 -11.89 -11.42
N ALA A 159 -6.46 -12.80 -10.58
CA ALA A 159 -6.45 -14.22 -10.92
C ALA A 159 -7.22 -14.45 -12.22
N SER A 160 -6.79 -15.43 -13.02
CA SER A 160 -7.51 -15.78 -14.25
C SER A 160 -8.87 -16.40 -13.92
N PRO A 161 -9.93 -16.05 -14.67
CA PRO A 161 -11.25 -16.67 -14.48
C PRO A 161 -11.22 -18.15 -14.88
N ILE A 162 -12.02 -19.00 -14.22
CA ILE A 162 -12.03 -20.46 -14.45
C ILE A 162 -12.54 -20.82 -15.85
N SER A 163 -13.53 -20.11 -16.35
CA SER A 163 -14.23 -20.44 -17.61
C SER A 163 -14.28 -19.28 -18.57
N GLY A 164 -13.43 -18.28 -18.39
CA GLY A 164 -13.60 -17.03 -19.08
C GLY A 164 -12.61 -16.73 -20.17
N VAL A 165 -13.08 -15.93 -21.06
CA VAL A 165 -12.34 -15.34 -22.15
C VAL A 165 -12.02 -13.89 -21.74
N GLY A 166 -11.02 -13.70 -20.93
CA GLY A 166 -10.52 -12.37 -20.60
C GLY A 166 -10.35 -12.13 -19.10
N THR A 167 -9.09 -12.05 -18.68
CA THR A 167 -8.69 -11.66 -17.34
C THR A 167 -8.98 -10.18 -17.13
N ALA A 168 -9.41 -9.82 -15.93
CA ALA A 168 -9.63 -8.42 -15.56
C ALA A 168 -8.31 -7.66 -15.56
N ILE A 169 -8.40 -6.37 -15.85
CA ILE A 169 -7.28 -5.43 -15.84
C ILE A 169 -7.67 -4.24 -14.97
N GLY A 170 -6.80 -3.89 -14.05
CA GLY A 170 -6.97 -2.74 -13.17
C GLY A 170 -5.77 -1.81 -13.17
N ARG A 171 -5.99 -0.65 -12.58
CA ARG A 171 -4.95 0.35 -12.32
C ARG A 171 -5.08 0.83 -10.88
N VAL A 172 -3.97 0.84 -10.18
CA VAL A 172 -3.88 1.36 -8.82
C VAL A 172 -3.71 2.88 -8.86
N VAL A 173 -4.35 3.56 -7.93
CA VAL A 173 -4.15 4.99 -7.66
C VAL A 173 -3.51 5.12 -6.29
N ILE A 174 -2.45 5.90 -6.20
CA ILE A 174 -1.77 6.22 -4.94
C ILE A 174 -1.94 7.70 -4.60
N ASP A 175 -1.93 8.00 -3.31
CA ASP A 175 -1.67 9.36 -2.86
C ASP A 175 -0.16 9.58 -2.85
N SER A 176 0.30 10.52 -3.65
CA SER A 176 1.74 10.84 -3.78
C SER A 176 2.31 11.57 -2.57
N ASN A 177 1.47 12.13 -1.69
CA ASN A 177 1.92 12.81 -0.48
C ASN A 177 2.14 11.83 0.67
N GLU A 178 1.28 10.81 0.77
CA GLU A 178 1.33 9.80 1.84
C GLU A 178 1.86 8.44 1.38
N ASN A 179 2.16 8.29 0.08
CA ASN A 179 2.72 7.07 -0.52
C ASN A 179 1.94 5.79 -0.18
N HIS A 180 0.62 5.87 -0.19
CA HIS A 180 -0.28 4.74 0.05
C HIS A 180 -1.29 4.56 -1.09
N VAL A 181 -1.87 3.37 -1.19
CA VAL A 181 -2.91 3.06 -2.18
C VAL A 181 -4.24 3.62 -1.72
N THR A 182 -4.89 4.41 -2.59
CA THR A 182 -6.20 5.01 -2.30
C THR A 182 -7.34 4.29 -3.00
N GLN A 183 -7.12 3.82 -4.21
CA GLN A 183 -8.18 3.23 -5.04
C GLN A 183 -7.62 2.29 -6.09
N VAL A 184 -8.45 1.35 -6.54
CA VAL A 184 -8.22 0.59 -7.76
C VAL A 184 -9.32 0.93 -8.76
N LEU A 185 -8.91 1.32 -9.96
CA LEU A 185 -9.79 1.57 -11.10
C LEU A 185 -9.78 0.36 -12.02
N ILE A 186 -10.92 0.05 -12.61
CA ILE A 186 -11.11 -1.10 -13.50
C ILE A 186 -10.98 -0.63 -14.95
N VAL A 187 -9.98 -1.15 -15.62
CA VAL A 187 -9.75 -0.94 -17.07
C VAL A 187 -10.63 -1.92 -17.88
N ASP A 188 -10.64 -3.16 -17.45
CA ASP A 188 -11.46 -4.25 -18.03
C ASP A 188 -11.93 -5.16 -16.88
N ALA A 189 -13.23 -5.33 -16.74
CA ALA A 189 -13.80 -6.15 -15.68
C ALA A 189 -13.62 -7.67 -15.92
N GLY A 190 -13.13 -8.05 -17.07
CA GLY A 190 -13.00 -9.45 -17.45
C GLY A 190 -14.34 -10.16 -17.63
N ILE A 191 -14.30 -11.47 -17.85
CA ILE A 191 -15.47 -12.32 -18.05
C ILE A 191 -15.25 -13.69 -17.43
N GLY A 192 -16.24 -14.25 -16.75
CA GLY A 192 -16.24 -15.63 -16.28
C GLY A 192 -15.63 -15.81 -14.90
N TYR A 193 -15.65 -14.79 -14.07
CA TYR A 193 -15.30 -14.86 -12.67
C TYR A 193 -16.41 -15.51 -11.84
N THR A 194 -16.04 -16.31 -10.86
CA THR A 194 -16.95 -16.92 -9.89
C THR A 194 -16.54 -16.54 -8.46
N ALA A 195 -17.48 -16.65 -7.52
CA ALA A 195 -17.18 -16.39 -6.12
C ALA A 195 -15.99 -17.24 -5.63
N GLY A 196 -15.05 -16.60 -4.95
CA GLY A 196 -13.83 -17.23 -4.47
C GLY A 196 -12.67 -17.33 -5.47
N THR A 197 -12.89 -17.05 -6.76
CA THR A 197 -11.80 -17.02 -7.76
C THR A 197 -11.37 -15.60 -8.14
N ALA A 198 -12.18 -14.62 -7.80
CA ALA A 198 -11.87 -13.22 -8.01
C ALA A 198 -10.89 -12.71 -6.94
N ILE A 199 -9.60 -12.94 -7.16
CA ILE A 199 -8.53 -12.50 -6.27
C ILE A 199 -7.76 -11.38 -6.98
N ALA A 200 -7.53 -10.27 -6.26
CA ALA A 200 -6.65 -9.21 -6.70
C ALA A 200 -5.41 -9.15 -5.80
N THR A 201 -4.26 -9.08 -6.42
CA THR A 201 -2.98 -8.93 -5.73
C THR A 201 -2.31 -7.64 -6.19
N ILE A 202 -2.05 -6.75 -5.26
CA ILE A 202 -1.28 -5.51 -5.48
C ILE A 202 0.17 -5.82 -5.17
N SER A 203 1.10 -5.41 -6.05
CA SER A 203 2.53 -5.61 -5.80
C SER A 203 2.97 -4.85 -4.55
N ASN A 204 3.82 -5.47 -3.75
CA ASN A 204 4.36 -4.86 -2.54
C ASN A 204 5.24 -3.65 -2.89
N PRO A 205 5.32 -2.65 -2.00
CA PRO A 205 6.31 -1.59 -2.12
C PRO A 205 7.72 -2.16 -1.99
N PRO A 206 8.76 -1.46 -2.48
CA PRO A 206 10.13 -1.85 -2.23
C PRO A 206 10.41 -1.92 -0.72
N ILE A 207 11.11 -2.95 -0.26
CA ILE A 207 11.40 -3.20 1.16
C ILE A 207 12.12 -2.02 1.84
N ILE A 208 12.83 -1.20 1.05
CA ILE A 208 13.70 -0.11 1.53
C ILE A 208 12.97 1.23 1.66
N THR A 209 11.75 1.37 1.14
CA THR A 209 11.02 2.64 1.09
C THR A 209 9.82 2.63 2.03
N GLY A 210 10.05 2.77 3.32
CA GLY A 210 9.03 3.32 4.22
C GLY A 210 8.80 4.81 3.94
N LEU A 211 7.85 5.40 4.57
CA LEU A 211 7.56 6.82 4.44
C LEU A 211 8.33 7.62 5.48
N GLY A 212 9.14 8.57 5.01
CA GLY A 212 9.78 9.58 5.86
C GLY A 212 10.99 9.08 6.66
N THR A 213 11.47 9.93 7.54
CA THR A 213 12.64 9.70 8.41
C THR A 213 12.26 10.05 9.84
N PHE A 214 12.47 9.12 10.76
CA PHE A 214 12.19 9.38 12.16
C PHE A 214 13.15 10.44 12.74
N ALA A 215 12.60 11.37 13.51
CA ALA A 215 13.38 12.39 14.19
C ALA A 215 13.89 11.89 15.54
N PHE A 216 15.11 12.29 15.93
CA PHE A 216 15.64 11.97 17.24
C PHE A 216 14.72 12.48 18.37
N ASN A 217 14.47 11.65 19.36
CA ASN A 217 13.64 11.95 20.53
C ASN A 217 12.15 12.21 20.24
N GLU A 218 11.64 11.98 19.02
CA GLU A 218 10.19 12.00 18.79
C GLU A 218 9.51 10.80 19.45
N GLU A 219 8.24 10.96 19.78
CA GLU A 219 7.40 9.86 20.21
C GLU A 219 6.91 9.09 18.98
N VAL A 220 6.99 7.77 19.05
CA VAL A 220 6.39 6.87 18.07
C VAL A 220 5.32 6.02 18.72
N THR A 221 4.32 5.62 17.94
CA THR A 221 3.21 4.78 18.42
C THR A 221 3.02 3.60 17.47
N GLY A 222 2.84 2.41 18.02
CA GLY A 222 2.42 1.21 17.29
C GLY A 222 0.90 1.24 17.06
N SER A 223 0.47 0.97 15.82
CA SER A 223 -0.93 1.12 15.41
C SER A 223 -1.84 0.03 15.97
N VAL A 224 -1.33 -1.17 16.22
CA VAL A 224 -2.08 -2.34 16.70
C VAL A 224 -1.90 -2.49 18.20
N SER A 225 -0.66 -2.48 18.68
CA SER A 225 -0.35 -2.64 20.09
C SER A 225 -0.70 -1.41 20.94
N GLY A 226 -0.72 -0.21 20.34
CA GLY A 226 -0.80 1.06 21.07
C GLY A 226 0.46 1.38 21.85
N ALA A 227 1.51 0.56 21.77
CA ALA A 227 2.77 0.79 22.44
C ALA A 227 3.42 2.10 21.99
N LYS A 228 4.13 2.76 22.89
CA LYS A 228 4.80 4.03 22.63
C LYS A 228 6.28 3.94 22.97
N GLY A 229 7.10 4.75 22.31
CA GLY A 229 8.51 4.83 22.58
C GLY A 229 9.12 6.14 22.10
N ARG A 230 10.30 6.47 22.58
CA ARG A 230 11.10 7.62 22.13
C ARG A 230 12.21 7.17 21.21
N VAL A 231 12.32 7.79 20.05
CA VAL A 231 13.37 7.50 19.08
C VAL A 231 14.73 7.84 19.65
N LYS A 232 15.59 6.83 19.77
CA LYS A 232 17.01 6.95 20.14
C LYS A 232 17.89 7.08 18.91
N SER A 233 17.66 6.24 17.90
CA SER A 233 18.34 6.31 16.61
C SER A 233 17.49 5.73 15.52
N TRP A 234 17.70 6.22 14.31
CA TRP A 234 17.11 5.71 13.08
C TRP A 234 18.23 5.45 12.06
N ASP A 235 18.44 4.20 11.76
CA ASP A 235 19.35 3.74 10.71
C ASP A 235 18.54 3.49 9.44
N ALA A 236 18.42 4.51 8.61
CA ALA A 236 17.62 4.44 7.39
C ALA A 236 18.15 3.42 6.36
N PRO A 237 19.47 3.27 6.13
CA PRO A 237 20.00 2.26 5.22
C PRO A 237 19.61 0.82 5.61
N ASN A 238 19.56 0.53 6.90
CA ASN A 238 19.26 -0.80 7.41
C ASN A 238 17.81 -0.94 7.92
N ASN A 239 17.01 0.15 7.92
CA ASN A 239 15.65 0.20 8.46
C ASN A 239 15.58 -0.27 9.93
N ILE A 240 16.56 0.13 10.74
CA ILE A 240 16.63 -0.22 12.16
C ILE A 240 16.23 1.00 12.99
N LEU A 241 15.19 0.85 13.79
CA LEU A 241 14.72 1.87 14.73
C LEU A 241 15.00 1.42 16.16
N LYS A 242 15.81 2.19 16.89
CA LYS A 242 16.06 1.98 18.32
C LYS A 242 15.18 2.94 19.13
N LEU A 243 14.42 2.39 20.04
CA LEU A 243 13.51 3.12 20.92
C LEU A 243 13.96 3.00 22.38
N GLY A 244 13.86 4.10 23.10
CA GLY A 244 14.00 4.10 24.56
C GLY A 244 12.72 4.59 25.23
N THR A 245 12.62 4.42 26.54
CA THR A 245 11.45 4.83 27.33
C THR A 245 10.16 4.30 26.74
N THR A 246 10.12 2.97 26.51
CA THR A 246 8.95 2.31 25.92
C THR A 246 7.86 2.12 26.97
N ASP A 247 6.62 2.40 26.56
CA ASP A 247 5.40 2.11 27.30
C ASP A 247 4.57 1.12 26.49
N GLY A 248 4.33 -0.05 27.04
CA GLY A 248 3.75 -1.19 26.35
C GLY A 248 4.78 -2.01 25.53
N THR A 249 4.28 -3.03 24.84
CA THR A 249 5.06 -3.94 24.01
C THR A 249 4.61 -3.82 22.56
N PHE A 250 5.54 -3.51 21.67
CA PHE A 250 5.29 -3.46 20.23
C PHE A 250 4.98 -4.86 19.68
N ALA A 251 4.16 -4.94 18.65
CA ALA A 251 3.80 -6.17 17.96
C ALA A 251 4.44 -6.24 16.57
N ALA A 252 4.63 -7.45 16.04
CA ALA A 252 5.23 -7.66 14.71
C ALA A 252 4.37 -7.14 13.55
N ASP A 253 3.09 -6.88 13.79
CA ASP A 253 2.14 -6.33 12.83
C ASP A 253 1.85 -4.83 13.05
N ASP A 254 2.58 -4.19 13.96
CA ASP A 254 2.47 -2.74 14.17
C ASP A 254 2.94 -1.95 12.96
N VAL A 255 2.24 -0.87 12.72
CA VAL A 255 2.74 0.25 11.93
C VAL A 255 3.27 1.30 12.90
N ILE A 256 4.56 1.57 12.85
CA ILE A 256 5.20 2.60 13.67
C ILE A 256 4.98 3.95 13.00
N VAL A 257 4.39 4.87 13.75
CA VAL A 257 4.09 6.23 13.28
C VAL A 257 4.83 7.24 14.16
N GLY A 258 5.66 8.08 13.53
CA GLY A 258 6.31 9.21 14.18
C GLY A 258 5.35 10.39 14.35
N THR A 259 5.26 10.95 15.56
CA THR A 259 4.33 12.04 15.85
C THR A 259 4.77 13.39 15.28
N ALA A 260 6.07 13.61 15.13
CA ALA A 260 6.62 14.85 14.60
C ALA A 260 6.97 14.73 13.10
N SER A 261 7.60 13.63 12.71
CA SER A 261 8.06 13.39 11.34
C SER A 261 6.97 12.88 10.42
N SER A 262 5.89 12.33 10.95
CA SER A 262 4.88 11.55 10.21
C SER A 262 5.48 10.33 9.48
N ALA A 263 6.68 9.91 9.86
CA ALA A 263 7.30 8.70 9.31
C ALA A 263 6.45 7.48 9.64
N LYS A 264 6.31 6.56 8.66
CA LYS A 264 5.48 5.35 8.80
C LYS A 264 6.21 4.13 8.25
N TYR A 265 6.37 3.10 9.08
CA TYR A 265 6.98 1.83 8.71
C TYR A 265 6.29 0.68 9.42
N SER A 266 6.23 -0.50 8.80
CA SER A 266 5.77 -1.71 9.47
C SER A 266 6.89 -2.38 10.23
N VAL A 267 6.57 -3.02 11.34
CA VAL A 267 7.51 -3.87 12.08
C VAL A 267 7.68 -5.20 11.33
N ASP A 268 8.90 -5.51 10.95
CA ASP A 268 9.28 -6.82 10.41
C ASP A 268 9.50 -7.82 11.53
N TYR A 269 10.39 -7.47 12.44
CA TYR A 269 10.58 -8.21 13.68
C TYR A 269 11.09 -7.30 14.79
N ILE A 270 10.92 -7.73 16.01
CA ILE A 270 11.42 -7.08 17.22
C ILE A 270 12.67 -7.83 17.64
N GLN A 271 13.78 -7.12 17.72
CA GLN A 271 15.03 -7.71 18.18
C GLN A 271 14.95 -7.92 19.69
N THR A 272 14.96 -9.17 20.10
CA THR A 272 15.03 -9.55 21.52
C THR A 272 16.46 -9.44 22.04
N ALA A 273 16.63 -9.42 23.36
CA ALA A 273 17.94 -9.34 24.00
C ALA A 273 18.88 -10.48 23.55
N GLU A 274 18.35 -11.65 23.23
CA GLU A 274 19.11 -12.79 22.74
C GLU A 274 19.82 -12.56 21.40
N PHE A 275 19.25 -11.70 20.52
CA PHE A 275 19.87 -11.37 19.23
C PHE A 275 20.86 -10.21 19.31
N SER A 276 20.89 -9.48 20.42
CA SER A 276 21.77 -8.33 20.60
C SER A 276 22.82 -8.57 21.68
N ASP A 277 22.85 -9.74 22.27
CA ASP A 277 23.85 -10.07 23.28
C ASP A 277 25.22 -10.22 22.62
N LYS A 278 25.98 -9.14 22.71
CA LYS A 278 27.38 -9.10 22.29
C LYS A 278 28.26 -10.07 23.10
N TYR A 279 27.75 -10.51 24.23
CA TYR A 279 28.38 -11.43 25.16
C TYR A 279 27.83 -12.85 25.10
N ASP A 280 26.95 -13.16 24.12
CA ASP A 280 26.43 -14.50 23.85
C ASP A 280 27.55 -15.53 23.66
N LYS A 281 28.72 -15.08 23.21
CA LYS A 281 29.94 -15.87 23.19
C LYS A 281 30.68 -15.92 24.53
N GLY A 282 30.22 -15.22 25.56
CA GLY A 282 30.78 -15.27 26.89
C GLY A 282 30.72 -16.67 27.46
N ASP A 283 29.59 -17.31 27.33
CA ASP A 283 29.37 -18.69 27.79
C ASP A 283 30.20 -19.72 26.98
N GLU A 284 30.38 -19.49 25.65
CA GLU A 284 31.29 -20.30 24.83
C GLU A 284 32.72 -20.14 25.24
N ILE A 285 33.15 -18.88 25.52
CA ILE A 285 34.53 -18.58 25.98
C ILE A 285 34.76 -19.13 27.38
N GLU A 286 33.77 -19.04 28.25
CA GLU A 286 33.84 -19.61 29.60
C GLU A 286 33.95 -21.15 29.54
N SER A 287 33.14 -21.79 28.70
CA SER A 287 33.21 -23.23 28.46
C SER A 287 34.52 -23.67 27.79
N GLU A 288 35.08 -22.90 26.87
CA GLU A 288 36.38 -23.17 26.28
C GLU A 288 37.53 -22.89 27.27
N ALA A 289 37.37 -21.88 28.10
CA ALA A 289 38.34 -21.59 29.15
C ALA A 289 38.40 -22.69 30.22
N ASP A 290 37.24 -23.25 30.59
CA ASP A 290 37.14 -24.40 31.50
C ASP A 290 37.79 -25.65 30.91
N LEU A 291 37.78 -25.81 29.61
CA LEU A 291 38.43 -26.91 28.89
C LEU A 291 40.00 -26.72 28.84
N ILE A 292 40.46 -25.50 28.85
CA ILE A 292 41.89 -25.15 28.77
C ILE A 292 42.52 -25.10 30.17
N ILE A 293 41.77 -24.64 31.14
CA ILE A 293 42.20 -24.52 32.53
C ILE A 293 41.61 -25.69 33.31
N ASP A 294 42.10 -26.87 33.08
CA ASP A 294 41.81 -28.02 33.95
C ASP A 294 42.49 -27.79 35.29
N PHE A 295 41.78 -27.18 36.22
CA PHE A 295 42.12 -27.24 37.65
C PHE A 295 41.78 -28.60 38.20
N SER A 296 42.29 -29.67 37.56
CA SER A 296 42.30 -30.96 38.22
C SER A 296 43.05 -30.77 39.54
N GLU A 297 42.38 -31.13 40.62
CA GLU A 297 42.85 -31.02 42.01
C GLU A 297 44.11 -31.85 42.31
N SER A 298 45.01 -32.03 41.39
CA SER A 298 46.31 -32.57 41.72
C SER A 298 47.14 -31.42 42.28
N ASN A 299 47.18 -31.39 43.59
CA ASN A 299 47.97 -30.49 44.40
C ASN A 299 49.39 -30.26 43.78
N PRO A 300 49.67 -29.09 43.18
CA PRO A 300 50.94 -28.85 42.51
C PRO A 300 52.13 -28.79 43.49
N PHE A 301 51.86 -28.82 44.78
CA PHE A 301 52.87 -28.70 45.83
C PHE A 301 53.23 -30.03 46.50
N GLY A 302 52.72 -31.18 46.01
CA GLY A 302 53.06 -32.50 46.52
C GLY A 302 52.73 -32.67 47.99
N THR A 303 52.46 -33.90 48.37
CA THR A 303 52.39 -34.31 49.81
C THR A 303 53.80 -34.40 50.35
N TYR A 304 54.08 -33.64 51.41
CA TYR A 304 55.25 -33.86 52.24
C TYR A 304 55.12 -35.12 53.06
#